data_f3d523fee96c620f88d1713cace91de7
#
_entry.id   f3d523fee96c620f88d1713cace91de7
#
_cell.length_a   1.000
_cell.length_b   1.000
_cell.length_c   1.000
_cell.angle_alpha   90.00
_cell.angle_beta   90.00
_cell.angle_gamma   90.00
#
_symmetry.space_group_name_H-M   'P 1'
#
loop_
_entity.id
_entity.type
_entity.pdbx_description
1 polymer ?
#
loop_
_entity_poly.entity_id
_entity_poly.type
_entity_poly.pdbx_seq_one_letter_code
_entity_poly.pdbx_strand_id
1 'polypeptide(L)'
;KLTVKENLMMIARLHGSSKQEAREKADKIMATFELTDRKNDRAKQLSGGWQRKLSIAMALISNPKILFLDEPTIGLDVRARRELWGTMEKLKGKLTLILTTHYLEEAEELADRICIMDKGIVQVLGTADEIIKVSGARNFEEAFLMYTERGTEL
;
A
#
# COMPACT_ATOMS: atom_id res chain seq x y z
N LYS A 1 -24.84 3.28 -5.88
CA LYS A 1 -23.96 2.10 -6.12
C LYS A 1 -23.12 2.44 -7.33
N LEU A 2 -21.95 3.07 -7.08
CA LEU A 2 -21.13 3.72 -8.09
C LEU A 2 -20.23 2.72 -8.84
N THR A 3 -19.93 3.03 -10.09
CA THR A 3 -18.92 2.36 -10.90
C THR A 3 -17.51 2.77 -10.43
N VAL A 4 -16.46 2.10 -10.95
CA VAL A 4 -15.06 2.46 -10.72
C VAL A 4 -14.82 3.92 -11.06
N LYS A 5 -15.21 4.36 -12.27
CA LYS A 5 -15.01 5.74 -12.72
C LYS A 5 -15.80 6.75 -11.87
N GLU A 6 -17.04 6.44 -11.51
CA GLU A 6 -17.86 7.31 -10.69
C GLU A 6 -17.31 7.50 -9.28
N ASN A 7 -16.75 6.44 -8.65
CA ASN A 7 -16.07 6.54 -7.36
C ASN A 7 -14.89 7.52 -7.44
N LEU A 8 -14.02 7.34 -8.43
CA LEU A 8 -12.85 8.21 -8.62
C LEU A 8 -13.26 9.66 -8.87
N MET A 9 -14.22 9.88 -9.78
CA MET A 9 -14.72 11.23 -10.06
C MET A 9 -15.36 11.87 -8.82
N MET A 10 -16.11 11.10 -8.02
CA MET A 10 -16.72 11.59 -6.80
C MET A 10 -15.66 12.10 -5.81
N ILE A 11 -14.62 11.32 -5.56
CA ILE A 11 -13.53 11.74 -4.66
C ILE A 11 -12.80 12.97 -5.20
N ALA A 12 -12.47 13.00 -6.50
CA ALA A 12 -11.84 14.18 -7.10
C ALA A 12 -12.69 15.44 -6.92
N ARG A 13 -14.01 15.33 -7.07
CA ARG A 13 -14.93 16.45 -6.87
C ARG A 13 -15.04 16.88 -5.41
N LEU A 14 -15.02 15.95 -4.46
CA LEU A 14 -14.99 16.26 -3.02
C LEU A 14 -13.72 17.04 -2.64
N HIS A 15 -12.62 16.81 -3.38
CA HIS A 15 -11.37 17.56 -3.24
C HIS A 15 -11.31 18.84 -4.11
N GLY A 16 -12.45 19.37 -4.57
CA GLY A 16 -12.57 20.66 -5.22
C GLY A 16 -12.34 20.68 -6.73
N SER A 17 -12.14 19.51 -7.39
CA SER A 17 -12.00 19.47 -8.84
C SER A 17 -13.32 19.79 -9.54
N SER A 18 -13.27 20.51 -10.65
CA SER A 18 -14.40 20.65 -11.57
C SER A 18 -14.81 19.30 -12.17
N LYS A 19 -15.96 19.20 -12.82
CA LYS A 19 -16.41 17.96 -13.46
C LYS A 19 -15.43 17.47 -14.53
N GLN A 20 -14.86 18.40 -15.30
CA GLN A 20 -13.89 18.07 -16.34
C GLN A 20 -12.57 17.58 -15.74
N GLU A 21 -11.99 18.31 -14.79
CA GLU A 21 -10.76 17.93 -14.10
C GLU A 21 -10.91 16.57 -13.37
N ALA A 22 -12.06 16.33 -12.72
CA ALA A 22 -12.35 15.08 -12.07
C ALA A 22 -12.35 13.89 -13.06
N ARG A 23 -12.86 14.11 -14.27
CA ARG A 23 -12.83 13.11 -15.34
C ARG A 23 -11.41 12.82 -15.81
N GLU A 24 -10.63 13.86 -16.07
CA GLU A 24 -9.24 13.73 -16.51
C GLU A 24 -8.36 13.03 -15.45
N LYS A 25 -8.52 13.42 -14.17
CA LYS A 25 -7.85 12.76 -13.06
C LYS A 25 -8.25 11.29 -12.92
N ALA A 26 -9.55 10.99 -13.05
CA ALA A 26 -10.05 9.62 -12.98
C ALA A 26 -9.49 8.77 -14.15
N ASP A 27 -9.49 9.28 -15.37
CA ASP A 27 -8.97 8.57 -16.53
C ASP A 27 -7.46 8.32 -16.39
N LYS A 28 -6.68 9.29 -15.90
CA LYS A 28 -5.24 9.16 -15.65
C LYS A 28 -4.94 8.10 -14.58
N ILE A 29 -5.65 8.14 -13.44
CA ILE A 29 -5.39 7.20 -12.35
C ILE A 29 -5.86 5.79 -12.68
N MET A 30 -6.95 5.64 -13.44
CA MET A 30 -7.40 4.34 -13.94
C MET A 30 -6.34 3.70 -14.85
N ALA A 31 -5.67 4.48 -15.69
CA ALA A 31 -4.58 3.97 -16.52
C ALA A 31 -3.39 3.50 -15.68
N THR A 32 -3.02 4.25 -14.63
CA THR A 32 -1.92 3.88 -13.72
C THR A 32 -2.17 2.57 -12.96
N PHE A 33 -3.42 2.35 -12.55
CA PHE A 33 -3.85 1.18 -11.75
C PHE A 33 -4.47 0.06 -12.58
N GLU A 34 -4.41 0.15 -13.93
CA GLU A 34 -4.96 -0.85 -14.85
C GLU A 34 -6.48 -1.05 -14.70
N LEU A 35 -7.19 -0.02 -14.23
CA LEU A 35 -8.63 -0.03 -13.99
C LEU A 35 -9.47 0.37 -15.22
N THR A 36 -8.85 0.74 -16.33
CA THR A 36 -9.52 1.31 -17.50
C THR A 36 -10.59 0.40 -18.08
N ASP A 37 -10.29 -0.90 -18.22
CA ASP A 37 -11.22 -1.88 -18.78
C ASP A 37 -12.41 -2.18 -17.84
N ARG A 38 -12.27 -1.81 -16.57
CA ARG A 38 -13.28 -2.01 -15.54
C ARG A 38 -14.00 -0.72 -15.12
N LYS A 39 -13.79 0.37 -15.88
CA LYS A 39 -14.33 1.70 -15.55
C LYS A 39 -15.84 1.74 -15.29
N ASN A 40 -16.59 0.86 -15.97
CA ASN A 40 -18.04 0.75 -15.87
C ASN A 40 -18.51 -0.34 -14.88
N ASP A 41 -17.59 -1.15 -14.34
CA ASP A 41 -17.91 -2.17 -13.35
C ASP A 41 -18.29 -1.50 -12.03
N ARG A 42 -19.26 -2.05 -11.33
CA ARG A 42 -19.60 -1.57 -9.98
C ARG A 42 -18.52 -2.00 -8.99
N ALA A 43 -18.05 -1.06 -8.17
CA ALA A 43 -16.97 -1.32 -7.22
C ALA A 43 -17.18 -2.59 -6.37
N LYS A 44 -18.42 -2.84 -5.92
CA LYS A 44 -18.74 -4.03 -5.11
C LYS A 44 -18.70 -5.38 -5.85
N GLN A 45 -18.66 -5.36 -7.18
CA GLN A 45 -18.61 -6.57 -8.02
C GLN A 45 -17.17 -6.93 -8.41
N LEU A 46 -16.21 -6.07 -8.07
CA LEU A 46 -14.80 -6.34 -8.25
C LEU A 46 -14.31 -7.42 -7.29
N SER A 47 -13.30 -8.19 -7.70
CA SER A 47 -12.55 -9.06 -6.76
C SER A 47 -11.82 -8.23 -5.70
N GLY A 48 -11.40 -8.86 -4.59
CA GLY A 48 -10.70 -8.18 -3.50
C GLY A 48 -9.49 -7.38 -3.97
N GLY A 49 -8.65 -7.94 -4.84
CA GLY A 49 -7.49 -7.24 -5.41
C GLY A 49 -7.88 -5.99 -6.20
N TRP A 50 -8.91 -6.07 -7.04
CA TRP A 50 -9.41 -4.91 -7.78
C TRP A 50 -10.07 -3.86 -6.88
N GLN A 51 -10.77 -4.28 -5.83
CA GLN A 51 -11.30 -3.35 -4.83
C GLN A 51 -10.17 -2.63 -4.10
N ARG A 52 -9.08 -3.32 -3.77
CA ARG A 52 -7.92 -2.72 -3.11
C ARG A 52 -7.20 -1.73 -4.04
N LYS A 53 -6.98 -2.11 -5.31
CA LYS A 53 -6.44 -1.18 -6.33
C LYS A 53 -7.31 0.08 -6.45
N LEU A 54 -8.64 -0.06 -6.49
CA LEU A 54 -9.55 1.07 -6.54
C LEU A 54 -9.46 1.95 -5.29
N SER A 55 -9.40 1.36 -4.09
CA SER A 55 -9.26 2.12 -2.83
C SER A 55 -7.99 2.98 -2.81
N ILE A 56 -6.85 2.41 -3.22
CA ILE A 56 -5.58 3.14 -3.31
C ILE A 56 -5.67 4.24 -4.38
N ALA A 57 -6.24 3.94 -5.55
CA ALA A 57 -6.46 4.93 -6.61
C ALA A 57 -7.33 6.11 -6.13
N MET A 58 -8.38 5.83 -5.34
CA MET A 58 -9.23 6.87 -4.74
C MET A 58 -8.44 7.75 -3.77
N ALA A 59 -7.57 7.16 -2.94
CA ALA A 59 -6.72 7.94 -2.02
C ALA A 59 -5.70 8.82 -2.76
N LEU A 60 -5.20 8.36 -3.91
CA LEU A 60 -4.20 9.08 -4.70
C LEU A 60 -4.77 10.18 -5.60
N ILE A 61 -6.07 10.22 -5.84
CA ILE A 61 -6.67 11.15 -6.81
C ILE A 61 -6.53 12.62 -6.42
N SER A 62 -6.35 12.88 -5.11
CA SER A 62 -6.06 14.21 -4.57
C SER A 62 -4.58 14.61 -4.66
N ASN A 63 -3.74 13.73 -5.22
CA ASN A 63 -2.29 13.90 -5.33
C ASN A 63 -1.61 14.17 -3.98
N PRO A 64 -1.77 13.28 -2.96
CA PRO A 64 -1.19 13.46 -1.65
C PRO A 64 0.34 13.34 -1.68
N LYS A 65 1.02 13.97 -0.72
CA LYS A 65 2.46 13.78 -0.51
C LYS A 65 2.78 12.52 0.31
N ILE A 66 1.85 12.10 1.15
CA ILE A 66 1.98 10.93 2.04
C ILE A 66 0.72 10.09 1.90
N LEU A 67 0.88 8.78 1.76
CA LEU A 67 -0.20 7.81 1.74
C LEU A 67 0.05 6.75 2.82
N PHE A 68 -0.93 6.57 3.70
CA PHE A 68 -0.94 5.50 4.70
C PHE A 68 -1.73 4.31 4.17
N LEU A 69 -1.14 3.13 4.23
CA LEU A 69 -1.76 1.87 3.85
C LEU A 69 -1.70 0.91 5.04
N ASP A 70 -2.85 0.60 5.58
CA ASP A 70 -2.96 -0.34 6.68
C ASP A 70 -3.29 -1.74 6.14
N GLU A 71 -2.36 -2.68 6.32
CA GLU A 71 -2.48 -4.08 5.86
C GLU A 71 -2.98 -4.20 4.41
N PRO A 72 -2.31 -3.57 3.41
CA PRO A 72 -2.89 -3.40 2.08
C PRO A 72 -3.13 -4.71 1.33
N THR A 73 -2.45 -5.80 1.68
CA THR A 73 -2.53 -7.09 0.98
C THR A 73 -3.27 -8.18 1.75
N ILE A 74 -3.79 -7.85 2.95
CA ILE A 74 -4.51 -8.83 3.76
C ILE A 74 -5.70 -9.44 2.98
N GLY A 75 -5.81 -10.76 3.02
CA GLY A 75 -6.89 -11.49 2.36
C GLY A 75 -6.75 -11.61 0.84
N LEU A 76 -5.66 -11.15 0.24
CA LEU A 76 -5.36 -11.36 -1.16
C LEU A 76 -4.61 -12.68 -1.38
N ASP A 77 -4.90 -13.36 -2.50
CA ASP A 77 -4.07 -14.45 -2.96
C ASP A 77 -2.69 -13.97 -3.42
N VAL A 78 -1.76 -14.91 -3.62
CA VAL A 78 -0.36 -14.60 -3.97
C VAL A 78 -0.25 -13.76 -5.25
N ARG A 79 -1.08 -14.04 -6.26
CA ARG A 79 -1.04 -13.31 -7.53
C ARG A 79 -1.52 -11.87 -7.36
N ALA A 80 -2.68 -11.69 -6.73
CA ALA A 80 -3.24 -10.36 -6.48
C ALA A 80 -2.32 -9.51 -5.58
N ARG A 81 -1.64 -10.13 -4.61
CA ARG A 81 -0.64 -9.47 -3.77
C ARG A 81 0.53 -8.95 -4.61
N ARG A 82 1.14 -9.79 -5.44
CA ARG A 82 2.25 -9.38 -6.31
C ARG A 82 1.86 -8.30 -7.32
N GLU A 83 0.66 -8.37 -7.88
CA GLU A 83 0.14 -7.32 -8.76
C GLU A 83 -0.02 -5.98 -8.01
N LEU A 84 -0.46 -6.03 -6.76
CA LEU A 84 -0.57 -4.83 -5.92
C LEU A 84 0.80 -4.27 -5.56
N TRP A 85 1.78 -5.11 -5.23
CA TRP A 85 3.17 -4.70 -4.99
C TRP A 85 3.75 -3.98 -6.21
N GLY A 86 3.61 -4.54 -7.41
CA GLY A 86 4.05 -3.88 -8.64
C GLY A 86 3.36 -2.53 -8.90
N THR A 87 2.15 -2.36 -8.37
CA THR A 87 1.45 -1.06 -8.42
C THR A 87 2.05 -0.08 -7.42
N MET A 88 2.36 -0.52 -6.19
CA MET A 88 3.00 0.33 -5.17
C MET A 88 4.43 0.73 -5.56
N GLU A 89 5.19 -0.17 -6.17
CA GLU A 89 6.53 0.14 -6.71
C GLU A 89 6.50 1.32 -7.71
N LYS A 90 5.48 1.40 -8.57
CA LYS A 90 5.32 2.52 -9.52
C LYS A 90 5.09 3.88 -8.84
N LEU A 91 4.78 3.89 -7.54
CA LEU A 91 4.57 5.09 -6.72
C LEU A 91 5.82 5.55 -5.99
N LYS A 92 6.82 4.70 -5.83
CA LYS A 92 8.11 5.06 -5.21
C LYS A 92 8.72 6.29 -5.88
N GLY A 93 9.30 7.16 -5.08
CA GLY A 93 9.87 8.42 -5.54
C GLY A 93 8.87 9.52 -5.94
N LYS A 94 7.56 9.22 -5.98
CA LYS A 94 6.50 10.21 -6.28
C LYS A 94 5.81 10.74 -5.04
N LEU A 95 5.71 9.93 -4.01
CA LEU A 95 5.14 10.25 -2.70
C LEU A 95 5.77 9.35 -1.63
N THR A 96 5.57 9.70 -0.37
CA THR A 96 5.94 8.85 0.76
C THR A 96 4.82 7.86 1.02
N LEU A 97 5.14 6.55 0.95
CA LEU A 97 4.24 5.48 1.37
C LEU A 97 4.61 5.05 2.79
N ILE A 98 3.64 5.03 3.68
CA ILE A 98 3.76 4.43 5.01
C ILE A 98 2.79 3.26 5.03
N LEU A 99 3.33 2.06 5.13
CA LEU A 99 2.54 0.85 5.10
C LEU A 99 2.73 0.07 6.41
N THR A 100 1.66 -0.46 6.98
CA THR A 100 1.73 -1.47 8.04
C THR A 100 1.52 -2.84 7.43
N THR A 101 2.23 -3.84 7.90
CA THR A 101 2.05 -5.22 7.49
C THR A 101 2.58 -6.18 8.56
N HIS A 102 2.01 -7.36 8.60
CA HIS A 102 2.54 -8.51 9.35
C HIS A 102 3.20 -9.54 8.42
N TYR A 103 3.24 -9.28 7.12
CA TYR A 103 3.96 -10.11 6.14
C TYR A 103 5.39 -9.60 5.99
N LEU A 104 6.36 -10.36 6.52
CA LEU A 104 7.78 -9.98 6.48
C LEU A 104 8.29 -9.85 5.04
N GLU A 105 7.86 -10.78 4.14
CA GLU A 105 8.18 -10.72 2.72
C GLU A 105 7.72 -9.40 2.07
N GLU A 106 6.55 -8.87 2.47
CA GLU A 106 6.05 -7.60 1.97
C GLU A 106 6.91 -6.43 2.43
N ALA A 107 7.35 -6.44 3.69
CA ALA A 107 8.23 -5.42 4.22
C ALA A 107 9.60 -5.42 3.51
N GLU A 108 10.19 -6.60 3.31
CA GLU A 108 11.48 -6.73 2.61
C GLU A 108 11.40 -6.27 1.16
N GLU A 109 10.34 -6.66 0.44
CA GLU A 109 10.21 -6.37 -0.99
C GLU A 109 9.90 -4.90 -1.27
N LEU A 110 9.03 -4.28 -0.44
CA LEU A 110 8.51 -2.96 -0.74
C LEU A 110 9.17 -1.81 -0.01
N ALA A 111 9.71 -2.04 1.19
CA ALA A 111 10.14 -0.91 2.01
C ALA A 111 11.58 -0.49 1.73
N ASP A 112 11.80 0.81 1.56
CA ASP A 112 13.14 1.40 1.58
C ASP A 112 13.70 1.44 3.01
N ARG A 113 12.80 1.56 4.02
CA ARG A 113 13.12 1.50 5.45
C ARG A 113 12.02 0.79 6.20
N ILE A 114 12.41 -0.06 7.14
CA ILE A 114 11.51 -0.87 7.97
C ILE A 114 11.61 -0.42 9.42
N CYS A 115 10.46 -0.27 10.06
CA CYS A 115 10.34 -0.01 11.50
C CYS A 115 9.72 -1.26 12.15
N ILE A 116 10.48 -1.98 12.96
CA ILE A 116 9.94 -3.07 13.79
C ILE A 116 9.42 -2.47 15.09
N MET A 117 8.15 -2.76 15.39
CA MET A 117 7.48 -2.32 16.62
C MET A 117 6.99 -3.53 17.41
N ASP A 118 7.18 -3.49 18.71
CA ASP A 118 6.60 -4.45 19.64
C ASP A 118 6.03 -3.72 20.86
N LYS A 119 4.83 -4.10 21.30
CA LYS A 119 4.11 -3.51 22.43
C LYS A 119 4.04 -1.97 22.40
N GLY A 120 3.91 -1.40 21.19
CA GLY A 120 3.82 0.06 21.00
C GLY A 120 5.16 0.80 21.04
N ILE A 121 6.28 0.08 21.13
CA ILE A 121 7.63 0.64 21.17
C ILE A 121 8.37 0.30 19.87
N VAL A 122 9.08 1.29 19.33
CA VAL A 122 9.99 1.08 18.20
C VAL A 122 11.23 0.35 18.70
N GLN A 123 11.45 -0.85 18.17
CA GLN A 123 12.58 -1.71 18.53
C GLN A 123 13.80 -1.40 17.65
N VAL A 124 13.59 -1.22 16.37
CA VAL A 124 14.63 -0.90 15.39
C VAL A 124 14.04 -0.20 14.17
N LEU A 125 14.83 0.64 13.52
CA LEU A 125 14.50 1.32 12.28
C LEU A 125 15.71 1.32 11.35
N GLY A 126 15.57 0.77 10.15
CA GLY A 126 16.65 0.70 9.15
C GLY A 126 16.19 0.06 7.85
N THR A 127 17.11 -0.20 6.95
CA THR A 127 16.87 -1.11 5.82
C THR A 127 16.85 -2.57 6.32
N ALA A 128 16.31 -3.50 5.54
CA ALA A 128 16.35 -4.93 5.90
C ALA A 128 17.79 -5.40 6.20
N ASP A 129 18.74 -5.05 5.34
CA ASP A 129 20.15 -5.42 5.49
C ASP A 129 20.79 -4.83 6.76
N GLU A 130 20.49 -3.56 7.09
CA GLU A 130 20.97 -2.93 8.32
C GLU A 130 20.41 -3.64 9.57
N ILE A 131 19.13 -3.98 9.56
CA ILE A 131 18.46 -4.68 10.66
C ILE A 131 19.06 -6.08 10.86
N ILE A 132 19.25 -6.84 9.78
CA ILE A 132 19.91 -8.15 9.82
C ILE A 132 21.33 -8.03 10.38
N LYS A 133 22.10 -7.08 9.87
CA LYS A 133 23.50 -6.86 10.30
C LYS A 133 23.61 -6.48 11.78
N VAL A 134 22.76 -5.57 12.26
CA VAL A 134 22.80 -5.10 13.66
C VAL A 134 22.32 -6.20 14.62
N SER A 135 21.33 -7.01 14.24
CA SER A 135 20.85 -8.11 15.07
C SER A 135 21.84 -9.31 15.13
N GLY A 136 22.71 -9.45 14.13
CA GLY A 136 23.53 -10.63 13.93
C GLY A 136 22.76 -11.85 13.41
N ALA A 137 21.53 -11.66 12.94
CA ALA A 137 20.67 -12.69 12.39
C ALA A 137 21.14 -13.14 10.99
N ARG A 138 20.67 -14.33 10.56
CA ARG A 138 20.99 -14.89 9.24
C ARG A 138 20.07 -14.34 8.13
N ASN A 139 18.88 -13.90 8.50
CA ASN A 139 17.86 -13.35 7.60
C ASN A 139 16.93 -12.41 8.37
N PHE A 140 16.03 -11.74 7.63
CA PHE A 140 15.13 -10.74 8.20
C PHE A 140 14.08 -11.34 9.14
N GLU A 141 13.58 -12.54 8.87
CA GLU A 141 12.63 -13.24 9.73
C GLU A 141 13.24 -13.52 11.12
N GLU A 142 14.48 -14.04 11.15
CA GLU A 142 15.22 -14.26 12.41
C GLU A 142 15.47 -12.94 13.15
N ALA A 143 15.83 -11.88 12.43
CA ALA A 143 16.00 -10.56 13.01
C ALA A 143 14.70 -10.05 13.63
N PHE A 144 13.58 -10.17 12.94
CA PHE A 144 12.27 -9.79 13.44
C PHE A 144 11.92 -10.51 14.75
N LEU A 145 12.09 -11.83 14.80
CA LEU A 145 11.86 -12.63 16.01
C LEU A 145 12.76 -12.18 17.18
N MET A 146 14.03 -11.90 16.94
CA MET A 146 14.93 -11.41 17.97
C MET A 146 14.49 -10.07 18.57
N TYR A 147 13.90 -9.17 17.77
CA TYR A 147 13.41 -7.88 18.23
C TYR A 147 12.02 -7.95 18.91
N THR A 148 11.23 -8.98 18.62
CA THR A 148 9.88 -9.14 19.18
C THR A 148 9.83 -10.15 20.34
N GLU A 149 10.73 -11.14 20.40
CA GLU A 149 10.81 -12.11 21.50
C GLU A 149 11.55 -11.57 22.74
N ARG A 150 12.57 -10.71 22.56
CA ARG A 150 13.29 -10.08 23.69
C ARG A 150 12.42 -9.17 24.56
N GLY A 151 11.23 -8.80 24.09
CA GLY A 151 10.25 -8.05 24.89
C GLY A 151 9.49 -8.89 25.91
N THR A 152 9.75 -10.18 26.05
CA THR A 152 9.07 -11.09 26.99
C THR A 152 9.88 -11.31 28.29
N GLU A 153 11.11 -10.77 28.40
CA GLU A 153 11.95 -10.88 29.59
C GLU A 153 12.20 -9.50 30.23
N LEU A 154 11.14 -8.86 30.73
CA LEU A 154 11.22 -7.76 31.73
C LEU A 154 10.03 -7.85 32.67
#